data_3fc8935acdfc4eeb379c0f8562f715c7
#
_entry.id   3fc8935acdfc4eeb379c0f8562f715c7
#
_cell.length_a   1.000
_cell.length_b   1.000
_cell.length_c   1.000
_cell.angle_alpha   90.00
_cell.angle_beta   90.00
_cell.angle_gamma   90.00
#
_symmetry.space_group_name_H-M   'P 1'
#
loop_
_entity.id
_entity.type
_entity.pdbx_description
1 polymer ?
#
loop_
_entity_poly.entity_id
_entity_poly.type
_entity_poly.pdbx_seq_one_letter_code
_entity_poly.pdbx_strand_id
1 'polypeptide(L)'
;MSLTTRVGLLAGASALALTGVSVADNSTEATDQNARIAELEAQVARLSGDNWLTEERAEEVRALVQDVLADADTRASLLQSGMSAGYDNGFMIGSPDGAFSLKMNGVLQTRYVINSQGGADQGNTDDELRGGFEVTRSRLIFSGNVAGPEWGYFINANFSSEYGSFDLQDAVISYDPGNGWSMLMGQMKVPLHREWLVDSANQLAVERSMVSYYFGAGRTQGFALDFRG
;
A
#
# COMPACT_ATOMS: atom_id res chain seq x y z
N MET A 1 15.42 -10.29 11.86
CA MET A 1 16.76 -10.15 11.27
C MET A 1 16.96 -8.69 10.92
N SER A 2 17.77 -8.00 11.73
CA SER A 2 18.00 -6.55 11.65
C SER A 2 19.21 -6.29 10.76
N LEU A 3 19.02 -5.56 9.66
CA LEU A 3 20.11 -5.03 8.84
C LEU A 3 20.38 -3.58 9.26
N THR A 4 21.40 -3.40 10.07
CA THR A 4 21.98 -2.09 10.35
C THR A 4 22.96 -1.72 9.24
N THR A 5 22.59 -0.76 8.41
CA THR A 5 23.49 -0.14 7.43
C THR A 5 24.43 0.81 8.14
N ARG A 6 25.70 0.45 8.23
CA ARG A 6 26.78 1.33 8.69
C ARG A 6 27.27 2.16 7.50
N VAL A 7 27.12 3.47 7.58
CA VAL A 7 27.77 4.43 6.69
C VAL A 7 29.22 4.57 7.17
N GLY A 8 30.15 4.05 6.37
CA GLY A 8 31.58 4.22 6.62
C GLY A 8 32.08 5.56 6.12
N LEU A 9 32.59 6.37 7.01
CA LEU A 9 33.33 7.59 6.72
C LEU A 9 34.75 7.22 6.29
N LEU A 10 35.07 7.36 5.00
CA LEU A 10 36.43 7.18 4.47
C LEU A 10 37.22 8.48 4.71
N ALA A 11 38.03 8.49 5.76
CA ALA A 11 39.07 9.46 5.92
C ALA A 11 40.30 9.01 5.10
N GLY A 12 40.51 9.64 3.95
CA GLY A 12 41.70 9.44 3.13
C GLY A 12 42.89 10.20 3.71
N ALA A 13 43.77 9.49 4.37
CA ALA A 13 45.10 9.99 4.72
C ALA A 13 46.03 9.77 3.52
N SER A 14 46.31 10.82 2.76
CA SER A 14 47.36 10.83 1.76
C SER A 14 48.73 11.06 2.43
N ALA A 15 49.52 10.03 2.49
CA ALA A 15 50.94 10.13 2.88
C ALA A 15 51.71 10.78 1.73
N LEU A 16 52.25 11.94 1.97
CA LEU A 16 53.21 12.60 1.09
C LEU A 16 54.63 12.08 1.41
N ALA A 17 55.23 11.41 0.44
CA ALA A 17 56.61 11.01 0.44
C ALA A 17 57.51 12.25 0.38
N LEU A 18 58.38 12.42 1.36
CA LEU A 18 59.48 13.35 1.34
C LEU A 18 60.61 12.82 0.41
N THR A 19 60.76 13.46 -0.75
CA THR A 19 62.06 13.41 -1.46
C THR A 19 62.82 14.69 -1.14
N GLY A 20 63.99 14.50 -0.61
CA GLY A 20 64.85 15.59 -0.25
C GLY A 20 65.34 16.39 -1.46
N VAL A 21 65.24 17.72 -1.37
CA VAL A 21 65.92 18.65 -2.23
C VAL A 21 66.57 19.71 -1.35
N SER A 22 67.85 19.92 -1.62
CA SER A 22 68.88 20.82 -1.13
C SER A 22 68.44 22.12 -0.53
N VAL A 23 69.08 22.39 0.62
CA VAL A 23 69.11 23.67 1.33
C VAL A 23 69.79 24.73 0.46
N ALA A 24 69.00 25.64 -0.08
CA ALA A 24 69.38 26.98 -0.48
C ALA A 24 68.11 27.84 -0.59
N ASP A 25 68.06 28.88 0.20
CA ASP A 25 67.09 30.01 0.12
C ASP A 25 65.76 29.83 0.89
N ASN A 26 65.84 29.38 2.12
CA ASN A 26 64.66 29.12 2.97
C ASN A 26 64.12 30.37 3.70
N SER A 27 64.68 31.54 3.51
CA SER A 27 64.27 32.80 4.23
C SER A 27 63.15 33.56 3.51
N THR A 28 63.14 33.49 2.20
CA THR A 28 62.12 34.19 1.37
C THR A 28 60.82 33.39 1.27
N GLU A 29 60.89 32.06 1.12
CA GLU A 29 59.70 31.19 1.10
C GLU A 29 59.00 31.15 2.46
N ALA A 30 59.74 31.11 3.57
CA ALA A 30 59.17 31.14 4.92
C ALA A 30 58.44 32.45 5.21
N THR A 31 58.94 33.57 4.67
CA THR A 31 58.32 34.89 4.85
C THR A 31 57.02 34.95 4.00
N ASP A 32 57.00 34.40 2.81
CA ASP A 32 55.82 34.38 1.92
C ASP A 32 54.75 33.41 2.45
N GLN A 33 55.15 32.30 3.03
CA GLN A 33 54.23 31.37 3.70
C GLN A 33 53.60 31.97 4.95
N ASN A 34 54.38 32.69 5.75
CA ASN A 34 53.86 33.36 6.94
C ASN A 34 52.90 34.52 6.57
N ALA A 35 53.19 35.25 5.50
CA ALA A 35 52.28 36.27 4.97
C ALA A 35 50.95 35.63 4.48
N ARG A 36 51.02 34.51 3.84
CA ARG A 36 49.84 33.76 3.35
C ARG A 36 49.03 33.15 4.48
N ILE A 37 49.67 32.65 5.53
CA ILE A 37 49.01 32.19 6.74
C ILE A 37 48.28 33.32 7.44
N ALA A 38 48.93 34.50 7.59
CA ALA A 38 48.29 35.65 8.20
C ALA A 38 47.10 36.16 7.37
N GLU A 39 47.17 36.09 6.03
CA GLU A 39 46.05 36.45 5.16
C GLU A 39 44.89 35.47 5.27
N LEU A 40 45.16 34.14 5.34
CA LEU A 40 44.15 33.11 5.54
C LEU A 40 43.53 33.21 6.94
N GLU A 41 44.33 33.49 7.98
CA GLU A 41 43.79 33.72 9.33
C GLU A 41 42.90 34.96 9.38
N ALA A 42 43.26 36.04 8.66
CA ALA A 42 42.42 37.22 8.53
C ALA A 42 41.12 36.95 7.74
N GLN A 43 41.16 36.08 6.73
CA GLN A 43 39.96 35.63 6.00
C GLN A 43 39.07 34.74 6.87
N VAL A 44 39.64 33.81 7.62
CA VAL A 44 38.90 32.98 8.57
C VAL A 44 38.30 33.82 9.69
N ALA A 45 39.05 34.84 10.20
CA ALA A 45 38.51 35.76 11.19
C ALA A 45 37.37 36.63 10.65
N ARG A 46 37.44 37.07 9.37
CA ARG A 46 36.32 37.76 8.71
C ARG A 46 35.12 36.86 8.52
N LEU A 47 35.32 35.60 8.08
CA LEU A 47 34.25 34.62 7.88
C LEU A 47 33.64 34.13 9.20
N SER A 48 34.43 34.04 10.27
CA SER A 48 33.93 33.73 11.62
C SER A 48 33.35 34.93 12.36
N GLY A 49 33.74 36.15 11.98
CA GLY A 49 33.17 37.41 12.50
C GLY A 49 31.86 37.82 11.85
N ASP A 50 31.59 37.31 10.66
CA ASP A 50 30.27 37.36 10.05
C ASP A 50 29.43 36.24 10.66
N ASN A 51 28.98 36.46 11.91
CA ASN A 51 27.92 35.66 12.50
C ASN A 51 26.69 35.80 11.61
N TRP A 52 26.59 34.94 10.57
CA TRP A 52 25.46 34.91 9.67
C TRP A 52 24.15 34.59 10.42
N LEU A 53 24.26 34.08 11.64
CA LEU A 53 23.23 33.98 12.66
C LEU A 53 23.37 35.15 13.64
N THR A 54 23.02 36.36 13.22
CA THR A 54 22.73 37.42 14.17
C THR A 54 21.57 37.00 15.07
N GLU A 55 21.53 37.48 16.33
CA GLU A 55 20.44 37.17 17.27
C GLU A 55 19.07 37.45 16.65
N GLU A 56 18.92 38.49 15.85
CA GLU A 56 17.71 38.82 15.10
C GLU A 56 17.30 37.71 14.11
N ARG A 57 18.25 37.15 13.35
CA ARG A 57 17.98 36.04 12.44
C ARG A 57 17.69 34.73 13.18
N ALA A 58 18.33 34.52 14.32
CA ALA A 58 18.04 33.35 15.16
C ALA A 58 16.62 33.42 15.74
N GLU A 59 16.14 34.61 16.06
CA GLU A 59 14.75 34.84 16.48
C GLU A 59 13.76 34.69 15.32
N GLU A 60 14.07 35.19 14.13
CA GLU A 60 13.26 34.99 12.93
C GLU A 60 13.14 33.49 12.57
N VAL A 61 14.26 32.76 12.63
CA VAL A 61 14.25 31.30 12.38
C VAL A 61 13.45 30.56 13.45
N ARG A 62 13.54 30.95 14.73
CA ARG A 62 12.72 30.38 15.79
C ARG A 62 11.24 30.68 15.58
N ALA A 63 10.89 31.89 15.23
CA ALA A 63 9.51 32.27 14.94
C ALA A 63 8.96 31.50 13.75
N LEU A 64 9.75 31.35 12.67
CA LEU A 64 9.36 30.55 11.49
C LEU A 64 9.19 29.07 11.83
N VAL A 65 10.09 28.49 12.63
CA VAL A 65 10.01 27.11 13.08
C VAL A 65 8.78 26.90 13.96
N GLN A 66 8.47 27.83 14.86
CA GLN A 66 7.27 27.78 15.69
C GLN A 66 5.99 27.88 14.87
N ASP A 67 5.97 28.75 13.86
CA ASP A 67 4.82 28.88 12.95
C ASP A 67 4.62 27.62 12.11
N VAL A 68 5.69 27.01 11.58
CA VAL A 68 5.63 25.73 10.85
C VAL A 68 5.18 24.57 11.76
N LEU A 69 5.63 24.55 13.02
CA LEU A 69 5.20 23.55 13.99
C LEU A 69 3.72 23.73 14.36
N ALA A 70 3.27 24.96 14.56
CA ALA A 70 1.86 25.26 14.84
C ALA A 70 0.96 24.90 13.65
N ASP A 71 1.41 25.14 12.41
CA ASP A 71 0.71 24.71 11.19
C ASP A 71 0.69 23.17 11.06
N ALA A 72 1.80 22.51 11.42
CA ALA A 72 1.86 21.04 11.45
C ALA A 72 0.91 20.44 12.51
N ASP A 73 0.84 21.03 13.70
CA ASP A 73 -0.09 20.60 14.75
C ASP A 73 -1.55 20.87 14.37
N THR A 74 -1.82 22.00 13.68
CA THR A 74 -3.18 22.28 13.15
C THR A 74 -3.54 21.30 12.06
N ARG A 75 -2.63 20.96 11.16
CA ARG A 75 -2.85 19.93 10.14
C ARG A 75 -3.04 18.55 10.76
N ALA A 76 -2.25 18.19 11.77
CA ALA A 76 -2.40 16.95 12.49
C ALA A 76 -3.76 16.87 13.22
N SER A 77 -4.23 17.96 13.81
CA SER A 77 -5.54 18.03 14.46
C SER A 77 -6.70 17.97 13.45
N LEU A 78 -6.55 18.59 12.28
CA LEU A 78 -7.52 18.49 11.19
C LEU A 78 -7.55 17.08 10.57
N LEU A 79 -6.41 16.39 10.47
CA LEU A 79 -6.34 14.99 10.08
C LEU A 79 -6.95 14.07 11.14
N GLN A 80 -6.85 14.40 12.41
CA GLN A 80 -7.42 13.64 13.52
C GLN A 80 -8.95 13.80 13.63
N SER A 81 -9.50 14.91 13.14
CA SER A 81 -10.94 15.16 13.06
C SER A 81 -11.57 14.75 11.73
N GLY A 82 -10.75 14.41 10.72
CA GLY A 82 -11.17 14.02 9.39
C GLY A 82 -11.18 12.52 9.17
N MET A 83 -11.75 12.09 8.04
CA MET A 83 -11.66 10.69 7.61
C MET A 83 -10.21 10.31 7.31
N SER A 84 -9.76 9.19 7.83
CA SER A 84 -8.45 8.63 7.52
C SER A 84 -8.52 7.70 6.32
N ALA A 85 -7.52 7.75 5.44
CA ALA A 85 -7.37 6.81 4.33
C ALA A 85 -6.05 6.05 4.49
N GLY A 86 -6.06 4.77 4.18
CA GLY A 86 -4.90 3.90 4.31
C GLY A 86 -5.03 2.60 3.55
N TYR A 87 -4.07 1.71 3.76
CA TYR A 87 -4.08 0.36 3.21
C TYR A 87 -3.97 -0.67 4.34
N ASP A 88 -4.97 -1.53 4.43
CA ASP A 88 -5.00 -2.73 5.28
C ASP A 88 -5.67 -3.87 4.51
N ASN A 89 -4.89 -4.69 3.80
CA ASN A 89 -5.40 -5.72 2.88
C ASN A 89 -6.51 -5.22 1.94
N GLY A 90 -6.39 -3.99 1.49
CA GLY A 90 -7.33 -3.26 0.63
C GLY A 90 -7.23 -1.77 0.89
N PHE A 91 -7.75 -0.97 -0.02
CA PHE A 91 -7.86 0.46 0.20
C PHE A 91 -8.94 0.72 1.25
N MET A 92 -8.60 1.45 2.30
CA MET A 92 -9.50 1.72 3.42
C MET A 92 -9.68 3.22 3.63
N ILE A 93 -10.92 3.61 3.90
CA ILE A 93 -11.30 4.94 4.40
C ILE A 93 -12.12 4.72 5.66
N GLY A 94 -11.83 5.45 6.72
CA GLY A 94 -12.56 5.32 7.98
C GLY A 94 -12.70 6.62 8.74
N SER A 95 -13.74 6.73 9.55
CA SER A 95 -13.90 7.82 10.50
C SER A 95 -13.06 7.58 11.76
N PRO A 96 -12.56 8.63 12.43
CA PRO A 96 -11.72 8.49 13.62
C PRO A 96 -12.43 7.84 14.80
N ASP A 97 -13.73 7.99 14.89
CA ASP A 97 -14.60 7.41 15.92
C ASP A 97 -14.95 5.94 15.67
N GLY A 98 -14.53 5.37 14.52
CA GLY A 98 -14.85 4.01 14.12
C GLY A 98 -16.32 3.78 13.73
N ALA A 99 -17.13 4.82 13.66
CA ALA A 99 -18.55 4.72 13.32
C ALA A 99 -18.77 4.37 11.85
N PHE A 100 -17.83 4.72 10.99
CA PHE A 100 -17.85 4.42 9.57
C PHE A 100 -16.51 3.85 9.10
N SER A 101 -16.56 2.80 8.29
CA SER A 101 -15.41 2.35 7.52
C SER A 101 -15.84 1.84 6.15
N LEU A 102 -15.00 2.06 5.15
CA LEU A 102 -15.11 1.51 3.82
C LEU A 102 -13.79 0.86 3.44
N LYS A 103 -13.82 -0.42 3.14
CA LYS A 103 -12.70 -1.18 2.61
C LYS A 103 -13.04 -1.63 1.19
N MET A 104 -12.18 -1.32 0.25
CA MET A 104 -12.35 -1.66 -1.17
C MET A 104 -11.26 -2.62 -1.61
N ASN A 105 -11.69 -3.74 -2.19
CA ASN A 105 -10.83 -4.78 -2.76
C ASN A 105 -11.26 -5.09 -4.20
N GLY A 106 -10.34 -5.64 -4.97
CA GLY A 106 -10.62 -6.08 -6.32
C GLY A 106 -10.05 -7.47 -6.59
N VAL A 107 -10.72 -8.23 -7.44
CA VAL A 107 -10.24 -9.52 -7.95
C VAL A 107 -10.34 -9.50 -9.46
N LEU A 108 -9.20 -9.66 -10.13
CA LEU A 108 -9.12 -9.84 -11.58
C LEU A 108 -8.46 -11.18 -11.86
N GLN A 109 -9.19 -12.08 -12.52
CA GLN A 109 -8.68 -13.38 -12.95
C GLN A 109 -8.80 -13.50 -14.45
N THR A 110 -7.67 -13.78 -15.08
CA THR A 110 -7.55 -14.05 -16.51
C THR A 110 -7.05 -15.46 -16.70
N ARG A 111 -7.50 -16.12 -17.76
CA ARG A 111 -6.99 -17.43 -18.17
C ARG A 111 -6.75 -17.48 -19.66
N TYR A 112 -5.87 -18.37 -20.07
CA TYR A 112 -5.74 -18.79 -21.45
C TYR A 112 -6.33 -20.19 -21.58
N VAL A 113 -7.28 -20.38 -22.48
CA VAL A 113 -7.97 -21.65 -22.71
C VAL A 113 -7.52 -22.22 -24.03
N ILE A 114 -7.20 -23.50 -24.04
CA ILE A 114 -6.96 -24.28 -25.26
C ILE A 114 -8.00 -25.39 -25.28
N ASN A 115 -8.88 -25.36 -26.25
CA ASN A 115 -9.86 -26.40 -26.51
C ASN A 115 -9.44 -27.17 -27.78
N SER A 116 -9.32 -28.48 -27.65
CA SER A 116 -9.13 -29.39 -28.77
C SER A 116 -10.38 -30.25 -28.91
N GLN A 117 -11.05 -30.11 -30.03
CA GLN A 117 -12.22 -30.93 -30.35
C GLN A 117 -11.84 -31.84 -31.50
N GLY A 118 -11.69 -33.14 -31.19
CA GLY A 118 -11.51 -34.17 -32.23
C GLY A 118 -12.79 -34.33 -33.02
N GLY A 119 -12.69 -34.26 -34.33
CA GLY A 119 -13.84 -34.48 -35.23
C GLY A 119 -14.30 -35.93 -35.25
N ALA A 120 -15.14 -36.29 -34.26
CA ALA A 120 -15.72 -37.63 -34.19
C ALA A 120 -17.08 -37.73 -34.88
N ASP A 121 -17.50 -36.71 -35.62
CA ASP A 121 -18.82 -36.68 -36.24
C ASP A 121 -18.77 -36.52 -37.75
N GLN A 122 -19.16 -37.57 -38.42
CA GLN A 122 -19.66 -37.63 -39.80
C GLN A 122 -18.80 -36.93 -40.87
N GLY A 123 -17.52 -37.30 -40.96
CA GLY A 123 -16.71 -36.99 -42.14
C GLY A 123 -15.95 -35.69 -42.10
N ASN A 124 -15.95 -34.96 -41.05
CA ASN A 124 -15.02 -33.85 -40.84
C ASN A 124 -13.83 -34.33 -39.99
N THR A 125 -12.67 -34.45 -40.63
CA THR A 125 -11.41 -34.92 -40.02
C THR A 125 -10.55 -33.80 -39.49
N ASP A 126 -11.05 -32.58 -39.47
CA ASP A 126 -10.30 -31.43 -38.99
C ASP A 126 -10.38 -31.31 -37.46
N ASP A 127 -9.26 -31.62 -36.82
CA ASP A 127 -9.06 -31.30 -35.40
C ASP A 127 -9.03 -29.77 -35.25
N GLU A 128 -10.09 -29.22 -34.73
CA GLU A 128 -10.13 -27.77 -34.42
C GLU A 128 -9.47 -27.50 -33.08
N LEU A 129 -8.30 -26.88 -33.13
CA LEU A 129 -7.65 -26.30 -31.96
C LEU A 129 -8.09 -24.85 -31.82
N ARG A 130 -8.83 -24.55 -30.78
CA ARG A 130 -9.25 -23.18 -30.45
C ARG A 130 -8.57 -22.73 -29.17
N GLY A 131 -7.86 -21.60 -29.24
CA GLY A 131 -7.20 -21.02 -28.07
C GLY A 131 -7.51 -19.54 -27.95
N GLY A 132 -7.60 -19.05 -26.71
CA GLY A 132 -7.86 -17.62 -26.47
C GLY A 132 -7.70 -17.21 -25.01
N PHE A 133 -7.52 -15.92 -24.83
CA PHE A 133 -7.55 -15.31 -23.50
C PHE A 133 -8.99 -15.03 -23.08
N GLU A 134 -9.27 -15.25 -21.83
CA GLU A 134 -10.56 -15.00 -21.24
C GLU A 134 -10.39 -14.31 -19.87
N VAL A 135 -11.22 -13.31 -19.59
CA VAL A 135 -11.36 -12.73 -18.25
C VAL A 135 -12.41 -13.53 -17.51
N THR A 136 -11.98 -14.41 -16.63
CA THR A 136 -12.87 -15.31 -15.91
C THR A 136 -13.66 -14.58 -14.83
N ARG A 137 -13.01 -13.64 -14.12
CA ARG A 137 -13.64 -12.87 -13.05
C ARG A 137 -13.07 -11.47 -12.98
N SER A 138 -13.95 -10.51 -12.89
CA SER A 138 -13.61 -9.11 -12.59
C SER A 138 -14.57 -8.63 -11.50
N ARG A 139 -14.07 -8.46 -10.26
CA ARG A 139 -14.91 -8.15 -9.12
C ARG A 139 -14.42 -6.94 -8.38
N LEU A 140 -15.36 -6.15 -7.88
CA LEU A 140 -15.14 -5.13 -6.85
C LEU A 140 -15.88 -5.53 -5.59
N ILE A 141 -15.17 -5.45 -4.47
CA ILE A 141 -15.66 -5.86 -3.16
C ILE A 141 -15.57 -4.66 -2.23
N PHE A 142 -16.69 -4.30 -1.66
CA PHE A 142 -16.81 -3.24 -0.66
C PHE A 142 -17.24 -3.87 0.65
N SER A 143 -16.55 -3.55 1.72
CA SER A 143 -16.88 -4.01 3.07
C SER A 143 -16.56 -2.93 4.08
N GLY A 144 -17.19 -3.01 5.23
CA GLY A 144 -16.94 -2.05 6.29
C GLY A 144 -18.07 -2.04 7.29
N ASN A 145 -18.15 -0.94 8.04
CA ASN A 145 -19.21 -0.69 9.00
C ASN A 145 -19.83 0.69 8.81
N VAL A 146 -21.07 0.83 9.26
CA VAL A 146 -21.84 2.07 9.24
C VAL A 146 -22.64 2.20 10.54
N ALA A 147 -22.70 3.39 11.09
CA ALA A 147 -23.41 3.68 12.35
C ALA A 147 -22.85 2.93 13.59
N GLY A 148 -21.59 2.53 13.55
CA GLY A 148 -20.88 1.84 14.62
C GLY A 148 -20.25 0.52 14.17
N PRO A 149 -19.35 -0.04 14.97
CA PRO A 149 -18.64 -1.27 14.63
C PRO A 149 -19.55 -2.51 14.61
N GLU A 150 -20.72 -2.43 15.23
CA GLU A 150 -21.68 -3.53 15.28
C GLU A 150 -22.41 -3.74 13.95
N TRP A 151 -22.57 -2.67 13.15
CA TRP A 151 -23.28 -2.71 11.88
C TRP A 151 -22.31 -2.81 10.72
N GLY A 152 -22.12 -4.01 10.23
CA GLY A 152 -21.30 -4.30 9.07
C GLY A 152 -22.08 -4.33 7.77
N TYR A 153 -21.37 -4.13 6.66
CA TYR A 153 -21.90 -4.36 5.32
C TYR A 153 -20.87 -5.05 4.43
N PHE A 154 -21.37 -5.82 3.49
CA PHE A 154 -20.55 -6.50 2.48
C PHE A 154 -21.26 -6.47 1.14
N ILE A 155 -20.61 -5.91 0.11
CA ILE A 155 -21.11 -5.84 -1.26
C ILE A 155 -20.05 -6.42 -2.18
N ASN A 156 -20.43 -7.41 -2.99
CA ASN A 156 -19.57 -8.04 -3.98
C ASN A 156 -20.23 -7.90 -5.35
N ALA A 157 -19.62 -7.10 -6.20
CA ALA A 157 -20.06 -6.81 -7.55
C ALA A 157 -19.15 -7.52 -8.56
N ASN A 158 -19.74 -8.26 -9.49
CA ASN A 158 -19.03 -8.91 -10.58
C ASN A 158 -19.33 -8.18 -11.89
N PHE A 159 -18.26 -7.87 -12.62
CA PHE A 159 -18.36 -7.34 -13.97
C PHE A 159 -18.09 -8.48 -14.92
N SER A 160 -19.10 -8.93 -15.63
CA SER A 160 -18.95 -9.98 -16.62
C SER A 160 -18.01 -9.56 -17.75
N SER A 161 -17.20 -10.50 -18.22
CA SER A 161 -16.41 -10.30 -19.44
C SER A 161 -17.27 -10.20 -20.69
N GLU A 162 -18.50 -10.71 -20.62
CA GLU A 162 -19.45 -10.67 -21.72
C GLU A 162 -20.23 -9.35 -21.69
N TYR A 163 -19.87 -8.42 -22.56
CA TYR A 163 -20.50 -7.11 -22.74
C TYR A 163 -20.49 -6.16 -21.53
N GLY A 164 -19.61 -6.40 -20.56
CA GLY A 164 -19.49 -5.53 -19.39
C GLY A 164 -20.73 -5.49 -18.49
N SER A 165 -21.55 -6.52 -18.49
CA SER A 165 -22.73 -6.59 -17.64
C SER A 165 -22.35 -6.60 -16.17
N PHE A 166 -23.15 -5.92 -15.35
CA PHE A 166 -23.01 -5.90 -13.90
C PHE A 166 -23.90 -6.95 -13.27
N ASP A 167 -23.32 -7.77 -12.39
CA ASP A 167 -24.02 -8.77 -11.59
C ASP A 167 -23.73 -8.56 -10.10
N LEU A 168 -24.75 -8.22 -9.33
CA LEU A 168 -24.66 -8.12 -7.89
C LEU A 168 -24.61 -9.52 -7.27
N GLN A 169 -23.42 -9.94 -6.83
CA GLN A 169 -23.25 -11.28 -6.26
C GLN A 169 -23.68 -11.34 -4.80
N ASP A 170 -23.11 -10.52 -3.96
CA ASP A 170 -23.44 -10.50 -2.54
C ASP A 170 -23.79 -9.07 -2.13
N ALA A 171 -24.83 -8.91 -1.33
CA ALA A 171 -25.21 -7.65 -0.69
C ALA A 171 -25.78 -7.98 0.69
N VAL A 172 -24.99 -7.81 1.71
CA VAL A 172 -25.28 -8.27 3.07
C VAL A 172 -25.12 -7.13 4.05
N ILE A 173 -26.06 -6.97 4.93
CA ILE A 173 -25.94 -6.19 6.16
C ILE A 173 -25.79 -7.17 7.32
N SER A 174 -24.84 -6.91 8.21
CA SER A 174 -24.61 -7.72 9.41
C SER A 174 -24.75 -6.88 10.67
N TYR A 175 -25.23 -7.51 11.71
CA TYR A 175 -25.26 -6.94 13.04
C TYR A 175 -24.60 -7.89 14.02
N ASP A 176 -23.54 -7.43 14.69
CA ASP A 176 -22.78 -8.20 15.67
C ASP A 176 -22.69 -7.41 16.99
N PRO A 177 -23.53 -7.74 17.98
CA PRO A 177 -23.53 -7.07 19.31
C PRO A 177 -22.36 -7.49 20.20
N GLY A 178 -21.41 -8.30 19.73
CA GLY A 178 -20.22 -8.72 20.49
C GLY A 178 -20.48 -9.82 21.52
N ASN A 179 -21.64 -10.46 21.52
CA ASN A 179 -22.03 -11.54 22.45
C ASN A 179 -21.89 -12.95 21.85
N GLY A 180 -21.16 -13.09 20.75
CA GLY A 180 -20.97 -14.33 20.00
C GLY A 180 -22.08 -14.62 18.99
N TRP A 181 -23.19 -13.90 19.01
CA TRP A 181 -24.22 -13.98 18.00
C TRP A 181 -24.07 -12.89 16.96
N SER A 182 -24.18 -13.25 15.70
CA SER A 182 -24.27 -12.28 14.61
C SER A 182 -25.47 -12.59 13.71
N MET A 183 -26.07 -11.54 13.20
CA MET A 183 -27.20 -11.59 12.30
C MET A 183 -26.77 -11.09 10.93
N LEU A 184 -27.13 -11.83 9.87
CA LEU A 184 -26.84 -11.43 8.50
C LEU A 184 -28.17 -11.38 7.73
N MET A 185 -28.32 -10.35 6.91
CA MET A 185 -29.52 -10.13 6.10
C MET A 185 -29.13 -9.64 4.72
N GLY A 186 -29.72 -10.20 3.68
CA GLY A 186 -29.49 -9.80 2.30
C GLY A 186 -29.22 -10.96 1.37
N GLN A 187 -28.53 -10.68 0.27
CA GLN A 187 -28.14 -11.67 -0.72
C GLN A 187 -26.77 -12.24 -0.37
N MET A 188 -26.69 -13.53 -0.15
CA MET A 188 -25.47 -14.23 0.27
C MET A 188 -25.37 -15.64 -0.29
N LYS A 189 -24.17 -16.23 -0.22
CA LYS A 189 -23.98 -17.64 -0.51
C LYS A 189 -24.68 -18.50 0.54
N VAL A 190 -25.42 -19.52 0.07
CA VAL A 190 -25.99 -20.52 0.97
C VAL A 190 -24.87 -21.40 1.54
N PRO A 191 -24.77 -21.60 2.87
CA PRO A 191 -23.73 -22.41 3.50
C PRO A 191 -24.01 -23.91 3.38
N LEU A 192 -24.18 -24.40 2.14
CA LEU A 192 -24.50 -25.80 1.86
C LEU A 192 -23.25 -26.65 1.67
N HIS A 193 -22.26 -26.16 0.92
CA HIS A 193 -21.00 -26.88 0.75
C HIS A 193 -19.80 -25.99 1.02
N ARG A 194 -18.79 -26.60 1.61
CA ARG A 194 -17.53 -25.91 1.94
C ARG A 194 -16.85 -25.30 0.71
N GLU A 195 -16.79 -26.03 -0.40
CA GLU A 195 -16.16 -25.55 -1.63
C GLU A 195 -16.83 -24.27 -2.17
N TRP A 196 -18.16 -24.17 -2.02
CA TRP A 196 -18.90 -22.98 -2.42
C TRP A 196 -18.58 -21.75 -1.57
N LEU A 197 -18.29 -21.96 -0.28
CA LEU A 197 -17.98 -20.90 0.66
C LEU A 197 -16.56 -20.35 0.46
N VAL A 198 -15.62 -21.16 -0.03
CA VAL A 198 -14.26 -20.70 -0.33
C VAL A 198 -14.31 -19.59 -1.37
N ASP A 199 -13.63 -18.48 -1.07
CA ASP A 199 -13.53 -17.39 -2.02
C ASP A 199 -12.75 -17.82 -3.26
N SER A 200 -13.15 -17.29 -4.42
CA SER A 200 -12.50 -17.57 -5.69
C SER A 200 -11.03 -17.18 -5.74
N ALA A 201 -10.60 -16.19 -4.95
CA ALA A 201 -9.21 -15.81 -4.82
C ALA A 201 -8.36 -16.85 -4.07
N ASN A 202 -9.00 -17.70 -3.26
CA ASN A 202 -8.34 -18.70 -2.42
C ASN A 202 -8.54 -20.16 -2.93
N GLN A 203 -9.09 -20.31 -4.14
CA GLN A 203 -9.26 -21.62 -4.76
C GLN A 203 -7.96 -22.06 -5.43
N LEU A 204 -7.66 -23.37 -5.34
CA LEU A 204 -6.53 -23.97 -6.06
C LEU A 204 -6.79 -24.09 -7.56
N ALA A 205 -8.03 -24.32 -7.96
CA ALA A 205 -8.45 -24.40 -9.35
C ALA A 205 -9.20 -23.14 -9.77
N VAL A 206 -9.11 -22.77 -11.03
CA VAL A 206 -9.80 -21.59 -11.60
C VAL A 206 -11.31 -21.73 -11.46
N GLU A 207 -11.83 -22.94 -11.64
CA GLU A 207 -13.25 -23.26 -11.51
C GLU A 207 -13.48 -24.25 -10.38
N ARG A 208 -14.70 -24.22 -9.82
CA ARG A 208 -15.17 -25.18 -8.83
C ARG A 208 -15.46 -26.53 -9.49
N SER A 209 -15.53 -27.56 -8.66
CA SER A 209 -15.92 -28.90 -9.14
C SER A 209 -17.31 -28.87 -9.77
N MET A 210 -17.55 -29.75 -10.73
CA MET A 210 -18.89 -29.95 -11.31
C MET A 210 -19.94 -30.26 -10.26
N VAL A 211 -19.57 -31.01 -9.21
CA VAL A 211 -20.45 -31.31 -8.09
C VAL A 211 -20.92 -30.05 -7.38
N SER A 212 -19.99 -29.14 -7.10
CA SER A 212 -20.30 -27.83 -6.49
C SER A 212 -21.16 -26.95 -7.40
N TYR A 213 -20.99 -27.06 -8.70
CA TYR A 213 -21.77 -26.30 -9.67
C TYR A 213 -23.21 -26.81 -9.80
N TYR A 214 -23.40 -28.12 -9.89
CA TYR A 214 -24.75 -28.73 -10.06
C TYR A 214 -25.57 -28.80 -8.77
N PHE A 215 -24.92 -29.05 -7.64
CA PHE A 215 -25.59 -29.18 -6.34
C PHE A 215 -25.50 -27.95 -5.46
N GLY A 216 -24.81 -26.92 -5.92
CA GLY A 216 -24.71 -25.64 -5.23
C GLY A 216 -26.02 -24.86 -5.28
N ALA A 217 -26.53 -24.46 -4.12
CA ALA A 217 -27.74 -23.62 -4.05
C ALA A 217 -27.52 -22.19 -4.55
N GLY A 218 -26.30 -21.86 -4.98
CA GLY A 218 -25.99 -20.53 -5.47
C GLY A 218 -26.04 -19.45 -4.38
N ARG A 219 -26.56 -18.30 -4.74
CA ARG A 219 -26.82 -17.18 -3.85
C ARG A 219 -28.32 -17.02 -3.70
N THR A 220 -28.73 -16.69 -2.48
CA THR A 220 -30.14 -16.45 -2.18
C THR A 220 -30.28 -15.19 -1.31
N GLN A 221 -31.44 -14.60 -1.37
CA GLN A 221 -31.83 -13.54 -0.46
C GLN A 221 -32.44 -14.18 0.78
N GLY A 222 -31.99 -13.77 1.94
CA GLY A 222 -32.42 -14.39 3.18
C GLY A 222 -31.86 -13.73 4.42
N PHE A 223 -32.10 -14.43 5.52
CA PHE A 223 -31.64 -14.09 6.84
C PHE A 223 -30.86 -15.28 7.42
N ALA A 224 -29.76 -15.00 8.06
CA ALA A 224 -28.95 -16.00 8.75
C ALA A 224 -28.61 -15.53 10.17
N LEU A 225 -28.56 -16.49 11.08
CA LEU A 225 -28.01 -16.30 12.42
C LEU A 225 -26.74 -17.15 12.49
N ASP A 226 -25.66 -16.55 12.93
CA ASP A 226 -24.38 -17.19 13.15
C ASP A 226 -23.99 -17.08 14.62
N PHE A 227 -23.47 -18.16 15.19
CA PHE A 227 -22.99 -18.21 16.56
C PHE A 227 -21.54 -18.67 16.58
N ARG A 228 -20.70 -17.85 17.20
CA ARG A 228 -19.28 -18.12 17.43
C ARG A 228 -19.08 -18.31 18.92
N GLY A 229 -19.03 -19.57 19.35
CA GLY A 229 -18.77 -19.95 20.74
C GLY A 229 -17.30 -20.22 21.00
#